data_80416ba5ca9a6f64e87f534800643f16
#
_entry.id   80416ba5ca9a6f64e87f534800643f16
#
_cell.length_a   1.000
_cell.length_b   1.000
_cell.length_c   1.000
_cell.angle_alpha   90.00
_cell.angle_beta   90.00
_cell.angle_gamma   90.00
#
_symmetry.space_group_name_H-M   'P 1'
#
loop_
_entity.id
_entity.type
_entity.pdbx_description
1 polymer ?
#
loop_
_entity_poly.entity_id
_entity_poly.type
_entity_poly.pdbx_seq_one_letter_code
_entity_poly.pdbx_strand_id
1 'polypeptide(L)'
;QAVEIEQLFREDNGAIRIYASSTIGNYILPAVIARYRHDYPQLPIELSVGNSQDVMQAVLDFRVDIGFIEGPCHSTEIISEPWLEDELVVFAAPTSPLARGPVTLEQLAAAPWILRERGSGTREIVDYLLLSHLPKFEMAMELGNSEAIKHAVRHGLGISCLSRRVIEDQ
;
A
#
# COMPACT_ATOMS: atom_id res chain seq x y z
N GLN A 1 -5.67 -3.01 -26.93
CA GLN A 1 -5.21 -3.66 -25.67
C GLN A 1 -6.39 -4.12 -24.79
N ALA A 2 -7.39 -3.27 -24.48
CA ALA A 2 -8.55 -3.71 -23.68
C ALA A 2 -9.40 -4.77 -24.41
N VAL A 3 -9.53 -4.67 -25.72
CA VAL A 3 -10.29 -5.61 -26.57
C VAL A 3 -9.60 -6.98 -26.68
N GLU A 4 -8.27 -7.02 -26.69
CA GLU A 4 -7.50 -8.27 -26.74
C GLU A 4 -7.59 -9.04 -25.41
N ILE A 5 -7.56 -8.33 -24.28
CA ILE A 5 -7.77 -8.93 -22.96
C ILE A 5 -9.18 -9.51 -22.85
N GLU A 6 -10.19 -8.76 -23.31
CA GLU A 6 -11.58 -9.22 -23.32
C GLU A 6 -11.80 -10.48 -24.17
N GLN A 7 -11.12 -10.60 -25.31
CA GLN A 7 -11.20 -11.79 -26.18
C GLN A 7 -10.55 -13.02 -25.52
N LEU A 8 -9.39 -12.86 -24.89
CA LEU A 8 -8.71 -13.95 -24.19
C LEU A 8 -9.54 -14.52 -23.04
N PHE A 9 -10.22 -13.65 -22.27
CA PHE A 9 -11.07 -14.11 -21.16
C PHE A 9 -12.44 -14.64 -21.57
N ARG A 10 -12.96 -14.27 -22.75
CA ARG A 10 -14.21 -14.86 -23.31
C ARG A 10 -14.05 -16.32 -23.71
N GLU A 11 -12.86 -16.73 -24.12
CA GLU A 11 -12.60 -18.11 -24.54
C GLU A 11 -12.46 -19.08 -23.36
N ASP A 12 -12.13 -18.59 -22.15
CA ASP A 12 -11.79 -19.45 -21.01
C ASP A 12 -12.82 -19.45 -19.86
N ASN A 13 -13.93 -18.70 -19.95
CA ASN A 13 -14.95 -18.52 -18.90
C ASN A 13 -14.37 -18.20 -17.49
N GLY A 14 -13.14 -17.68 -17.42
CA GLY A 14 -12.43 -17.42 -16.18
C GLY A 14 -12.66 -16.00 -15.64
N ALA A 15 -12.44 -15.81 -14.33
CA ALA A 15 -12.37 -14.51 -13.68
C ALA A 15 -10.99 -13.86 -13.89
N ILE A 16 -10.93 -12.52 -13.95
CA ILE A 16 -9.66 -11.79 -13.78
C ILE A 16 -9.29 -11.84 -12.30
N ARG A 17 -8.19 -12.50 -11.99
CA ARG A 17 -7.68 -12.63 -10.62
C ARG A 17 -6.64 -11.54 -10.36
N ILE A 18 -6.93 -10.67 -9.42
CA ILE A 18 -6.11 -9.54 -9.02
C ILE A 18 -5.63 -9.73 -7.60
N TYR A 19 -4.36 -9.46 -7.34
CA TYR A 19 -3.86 -9.32 -5.98
C TYR A 19 -3.22 -7.94 -5.83
N ALA A 20 -3.59 -7.21 -4.80
CA ALA A 20 -3.08 -5.86 -4.57
C ALA A 20 -2.54 -5.68 -3.16
N SER A 21 -1.52 -4.82 -3.02
CA SER A 21 -1.10 -4.33 -1.71
C SER A 21 -2.23 -3.52 -1.05
N SER A 22 -2.18 -3.40 0.26
CA SER A 22 -3.32 -2.91 1.05
C SER A 22 -3.77 -1.50 0.68
N THR A 23 -2.87 -0.57 0.41
CA THR A 23 -3.25 0.78 -0.02
C THR A 23 -3.99 0.74 -1.36
N ILE A 24 -3.45 0.03 -2.33
CA ILE A 24 -4.04 -0.06 -3.67
C ILE A 24 -5.36 -0.83 -3.62
N GLY A 25 -5.39 -1.97 -2.94
CA GLY A 25 -6.56 -2.84 -2.88
C GLY A 25 -7.74 -2.25 -2.11
N ASN A 26 -7.47 -1.48 -1.06
CA ASN A 26 -8.51 -0.90 -0.23
C ASN A 26 -8.99 0.48 -0.72
N TYR A 27 -8.07 1.32 -1.23
CA TYR A 27 -8.37 2.74 -1.46
C TYR A 27 -8.39 3.15 -2.94
N ILE A 28 -7.89 2.34 -3.86
CA ILE A 28 -7.79 2.69 -5.28
C ILE A 28 -8.62 1.74 -6.14
N LEU A 29 -8.34 0.44 -6.08
CA LEU A 29 -8.95 -0.54 -6.98
C LEU A 29 -10.48 -0.66 -6.88
N PRO A 30 -11.15 -0.52 -5.73
CA PRO A 30 -12.61 -0.64 -5.69
C PRO A 30 -13.32 0.33 -6.64
N ALA A 31 -12.87 1.59 -6.72
CA ALA A 31 -13.43 2.57 -7.64
C ALA A 31 -13.11 2.23 -9.11
N VAL A 32 -11.89 1.74 -9.38
CA VAL A 32 -11.49 1.31 -10.72
C VAL A 32 -12.32 0.11 -11.18
N ILE A 33 -12.49 -0.90 -10.31
CA ILE A 33 -13.27 -2.09 -10.59
C ILE A 33 -14.75 -1.73 -10.81
N ALA A 34 -15.31 -0.82 -10.01
CA ALA A 34 -16.69 -0.38 -10.18
C ALA A 34 -16.94 0.25 -11.56
N ARG A 35 -16.01 1.11 -12.04
CA ARG A 35 -16.06 1.68 -13.39
C ARG A 35 -15.94 0.58 -14.46
N TYR A 36 -14.99 -0.33 -14.28
CA TYR A 36 -14.77 -1.41 -15.24
C TYR A 36 -15.99 -2.34 -15.35
N ARG A 37 -16.63 -2.69 -14.23
CA ARG A 37 -17.84 -3.50 -14.21
C ARG A 37 -19.05 -2.81 -14.82
N HIS A 38 -19.09 -1.48 -14.84
CA HIS A 38 -20.12 -0.73 -15.55
C HIS A 38 -20.01 -0.96 -17.06
N ASP A 39 -18.79 -0.93 -17.59
CA ASP A 39 -18.52 -1.07 -19.03
C ASP A 39 -18.51 -2.55 -19.47
N TYR A 40 -18.13 -3.46 -18.57
CA TYR A 40 -17.98 -4.91 -18.82
C TYR A 40 -18.68 -5.75 -17.73
N PRO A 41 -20.03 -5.73 -17.65
CA PRO A 41 -20.77 -6.32 -16.54
C PRO A 41 -20.67 -7.86 -16.46
N GLN A 42 -20.29 -8.52 -17.55
CA GLN A 42 -20.20 -9.98 -17.64
C GLN A 42 -18.82 -10.52 -17.22
N LEU A 43 -17.83 -9.67 -17.00
CA LEU A 43 -16.49 -10.11 -16.67
C LEU A 43 -16.32 -10.26 -15.15
N PRO A 44 -16.15 -11.50 -14.63
CA PRO A 44 -15.89 -11.70 -13.22
C PRO A 44 -14.52 -11.17 -12.82
N ILE A 45 -14.45 -10.46 -11.70
CA ILE A 45 -13.20 -9.96 -11.12
C ILE A 45 -13.10 -10.47 -9.69
N GLU A 46 -11.97 -11.10 -9.38
CA GLU A 46 -11.61 -11.54 -8.03
C GLU A 46 -10.46 -10.65 -7.54
N LEU A 47 -10.63 -9.99 -6.41
CA LEU A 47 -9.63 -9.15 -5.78
C LEU A 47 -9.21 -9.72 -4.43
N SER A 48 -7.93 -10.02 -4.29
CA SER A 48 -7.28 -10.33 -3.02
C SER A 48 -6.39 -9.16 -2.58
N VAL A 49 -6.27 -8.97 -1.27
CA VAL A 49 -5.48 -7.89 -0.68
C VAL A 49 -4.49 -8.46 0.34
N GLY A 50 -3.24 -8.00 0.27
CA GLY A 50 -2.17 -8.38 1.20
C GLY A 50 -1.07 -7.33 1.22
N ASN A 51 0.18 -7.71 1.41
CA ASN A 51 1.30 -6.80 1.26
C ASN A 51 2.04 -7.02 -0.07
N SER A 52 2.99 -6.15 -0.40
CA SER A 52 3.70 -6.23 -1.69
C SER A 52 4.46 -7.54 -1.88
N GLN A 53 4.99 -8.11 -0.80
CA GLN A 53 5.66 -9.42 -0.85
C GLN A 53 4.69 -10.55 -1.20
N ASP A 54 3.51 -10.55 -0.59
CA ASP A 54 2.45 -11.53 -0.87
C ASP A 54 1.99 -11.45 -2.33
N VAL A 55 1.84 -10.23 -2.84
CA VAL A 55 1.47 -9.98 -4.24
C VAL A 55 2.50 -10.54 -5.19
N MET A 56 3.79 -10.21 -4.99
CA MET A 56 4.87 -10.71 -5.84
C MET A 56 4.92 -12.24 -5.84
N GLN A 57 4.77 -12.87 -4.67
CA GLN A 57 4.75 -14.33 -4.58
C GLN A 57 3.55 -14.93 -5.32
N ALA A 58 2.37 -14.31 -5.23
CA ALA A 58 1.19 -14.78 -5.94
C ALA A 58 1.34 -14.71 -7.47
N VAL A 59 2.04 -13.69 -7.98
CA VAL A 59 2.35 -13.55 -9.41
C VAL A 59 3.36 -14.63 -9.84
N LEU A 60 4.43 -14.84 -9.07
CA LEU A 60 5.44 -15.88 -9.36
C LEU A 60 4.84 -17.29 -9.37
N ASP A 61 3.89 -17.55 -8.48
CA ASP A 61 3.20 -18.84 -8.38
C ASP A 61 2.05 -18.98 -9.40
N PHE A 62 1.84 -18.03 -10.30
CA PHE A 62 0.73 -18.00 -11.27
C PHE A 62 -0.66 -18.13 -10.63
N ARG A 63 -0.81 -17.69 -9.37
CA ARG A 63 -2.09 -17.70 -8.66
C ARG A 63 -3.01 -16.56 -9.07
N VAL A 64 -2.46 -15.51 -9.66
CA VAL A 64 -3.17 -14.32 -10.13
C VAL A 64 -2.70 -13.91 -11.52
N ASP A 65 -3.54 -13.17 -12.21
CA ASP A 65 -3.28 -12.68 -13.57
C ASP A 65 -2.55 -11.34 -13.55
N ILE A 66 -2.79 -10.52 -12.52
CA ILE A 66 -2.14 -9.23 -12.33
C ILE A 66 -1.94 -8.93 -10.84
N GLY A 67 -0.79 -8.34 -10.52
CA GLY A 67 -0.45 -7.83 -9.20
C GLY A 67 -0.27 -6.33 -9.18
N PHE A 68 -0.66 -5.69 -8.08
CA PHE A 68 -0.40 -4.27 -7.82
C PHE A 68 0.38 -4.13 -6.53
N ILE A 69 1.55 -3.51 -6.60
CA ILE A 69 2.44 -3.33 -5.44
C ILE A 69 2.76 -1.85 -5.20
N GLU A 70 3.12 -1.55 -3.98
CA GLU A 70 3.78 -0.31 -3.59
C GLU A 70 5.28 -0.59 -3.44
N GLY A 71 6.11 0.36 -3.83
CA GLY A 71 7.56 0.19 -3.78
C GLY A 71 8.13 -0.60 -4.97
N PRO A 72 9.41 -0.93 -4.88
CA PRO A 72 10.11 -1.60 -5.96
C PRO A 72 9.73 -3.08 -6.09
N CYS A 73 9.77 -3.59 -7.31
CA CYS A 73 9.70 -5.03 -7.57
C CYS A 73 11.11 -5.62 -7.52
N HIS A 74 11.32 -6.56 -6.60
CA HIS A 74 12.64 -7.19 -6.40
C HIS A 74 12.85 -8.48 -7.19
N SER A 75 11.85 -8.92 -7.95
CA SER A 75 11.96 -10.12 -8.77
C SER A 75 12.32 -9.77 -10.21
N THR A 76 13.33 -10.44 -10.75
CA THR A 76 13.70 -10.33 -12.16
C THR A 76 12.79 -11.17 -13.08
N GLU A 77 11.98 -12.03 -12.50
CA GLU A 77 11.03 -12.89 -13.23
C GLU A 77 9.66 -12.21 -13.42
N ILE A 78 9.44 -11.04 -12.80
CA ILE A 78 8.22 -10.26 -12.91
C ILE A 78 8.46 -9.03 -13.78
N ILE A 79 7.63 -8.84 -14.78
CA ILE A 79 7.59 -7.58 -15.55
C ILE A 79 6.74 -6.60 -14.74
N SER A 80 7.34 -5.50 -14.32
CA SER A 80 6.64 -4.44 -13.58
C SER A 80 6.67 -3.12 -14.35
N GLU A 81 5.56 -2.41 -14.33
CA GLU A 81 5.39 -1.11 -14.97
C GLU A 81 4.86 -0.08 -13.96
N PRO A 82 5.36 1.17 -13.97
CA PRO A 82 4.78 2.25 -13.17
C PRO A 82 3.33 2.50 -13.55
N TRP A 83 2.47 2.67 -12.54
CA TRP A 83 1.04 2.91 -12.76
C TRP A 83 0.58 4.27 -12.22
N LEU A 84 0.75 4.51 -10.94
CA LEU A 84 0.32 5.74 -10.26
C LEU A 84 1.41 6.23 -9.32
N GLU A 85 1.46 7.55 -9.13
CA GLU A 85 2.24 8.16 -8.06
C GLU A 85 1.43 8.19 -6.77
N ASP A 86 2.13 8.00 -5.65
CA ASP A 86 1.56 8.09 -4.31
C ASP A 86 2.46 8.94 -3.41
N GLU A 87 1.84 9.67 -2.50
CA GLU A 87 2.54 10.52 -1.55
C GLU A 87 2.49 9.91 -0.15
N LEU A 88 3.66 9.65 0.42
CA LEU A 88 3.77 9.25 1.82
C LEU A 88 3.85 10.47 2.73
N VAL A 89 3.07 10.47 3.79
CA VAL A 89 3.03 11.55 4.76
C VAL A 89 3.26 11.04 6.18
N VAL A 90 4.07 11.77 6.93
CA VAL A 90 4.23 11.54 8.38
C VAL A 90 3.04 12.18 9.09
N PHE A 91 2.45 11.47 10.01
CA PHE A 91 1.30 11.96 10.78
C PHE A 91 1.39 11.58 12.25
N ALA A 92 0.73 12.40 13.07
CA ALA A 92 0.69 12.27 14.52
C ALA A 92 -0.72 12.60 15.02
N ALA A 93 -1.03 12.24 16.26
CA ALA A 93 -2.28 12.67 16.90
C ALA A 93 -2.36 14.21 16.94
N PRO A 94 -3.55 14.81 16.79
CA PRO A 94 -3.73 16.26 16.88
C PRO A 94 -3.23 16.88 18.20
N THR A 95 -3.21 16.09 19.25
CA THR A 95 -2.70 16.46 20.59
C THR A 95 -1.18 16.41 20.70
N SER A 96 -0.50 15.78 19.72
CA SER A 96 0.95 15.65 19.71
C SER A 96 1.61 17.02 19.56
N PRO A 97 2.73 17.28 20.28
CA PRO A 97 3.54 18.47 20.01
C PRO A 97 4.04 18.57 18.56
N LEU A 98 4.24 17.44 17.91
CA LEU A 98 4.70 17.36 16.51
C LEU A 98 3.63 17.81 15.49
N ALA A 99 2.37 17.89 15.89
CA ALA A 99 1.27 18.37 15.03
C ALA A 99 1.17 19.91 14.95
N ARG A 100 2.05 20.66 15.66
CA ARG A 100 1.89 22.11 15.85
C ARG A 100 2.83 22.98 15.00
N GLY A 101 3.41 22.45 13.93
CA GLY A 101 4.27 23.27 13.06
C GLY A 101 5.34 22.44 12.35
N PRO A 102 6.35 23.10 11.78
CA PRO A 102 7.46 22.42 11.12
C PRO A 102 8.16 21.45 12.07
N VAL A 103 8.46 20.25 11.58
CA VAL A 103 9.09 19.19 12.36
C VAL A 103 10.52 18.98 11.87
N THR A 104 11.48 18.89 12.80
CA THR A 104 12.89 18.61 12.47
C THR A 104 13.17 17.11 12.45
N LEU A 105 14.28 16.71 11.81
CA LEU A 105 14.72 15.31 11.80
C LEU A 105 15.04 14.80 13.22
N GLU A 106 15.58 15.65 14.09
CA GLU A 106 15.84 15.29 15.48
C GLU A 106 14.55 15.00 16.26
N GLN A 107 13.51 15.78 16.01
CA GLN A 107 12.19 15.52 16.63
C GLN A 107 11.57 14.23 16.12
N LEU A 108 11.71 13.93 14.82
CA LEU A 108 11.26 12.65 14.24
C LEU A 108 12.08 11.49 14.79
N ALA A 109 13.40 11.64 14.97
CA ALA A 109 14.25 10.61 15.54
C ALA A 109 13.94 10.30 17.00
N ALA A 110 13.49 11.30 17.75
CA ALA A 110 13.12 11.14 19.17
C ALA A 110 11.69 10.61 19.38
N ALA A 111 10.87 10.59 18.36
CA ALA A 111 9.48 10.16 18.47
C ALA A 111 9.38 8.62 18.42
N PRO A 112 8.39 8.01 19.13
CA PRO A 112 8.09 6.59 18.99
C PRO A 112 7.38 6.34 17.65
N TRP A 113 7.92 5.41 16.85
CA TRP A 113 7.39 5.07 15.52
C TRP A 113 6.50 3.84 15.56
N ILE A 114 5.36 3.93 14.90
CA ILE A 114 4.49 2.80 14.60
C ILE A 114 4.61 2.54 13.11
N LEU A 115 5.11 1.38 12.73
CA LEU A 115 5.46 1.06 11.35
C LEU A 115 4.66 -0.13 10.83
N ARG A 116 4.53 -0.20 9.51
CA ARG A 116 4.02 -1.39 8.84
C ARG A 116 5.00 -2.55 9.03
N GLU A 117 4.48 -3.74 8.82
CA GLU A 117 5.22 -5.00 8.86
C GLU A 117 6.26 -5.10 7.74
N ARG A 118 7.23 -5.96 7.94
CA ARG A 118 8.17 -6.36 6.87
C ARG A 118 7.39 -7.03 5.73
N GLY A 119 7.78 -6.74 4.47
CA GLY A 119 7.07 -7.18 3.28
C GLY A 119 6.05 -6.15 2.77
N SER A 120 5.69 -5.14 3.57
CA SER A 120 4.96 -3.97 3.10
C SER A 120 5.84 -3.09 2.22
N GLY A 121 5.37 -2.75 1.02
CA GLY A 121 6.06 -1.80 0.15
C GLY A 121 6.09 -0.40 0.74
N THR A 122 5.04 0.04 1.42
CA THR A 122 5.04 1.29 2.20
C THR A 122 6.16 1.29 3.24
N ARG A 123 6.33 0.20 4.00
CA ARG A 123 7.39 0.07 5.00
C ARG A 123 8.77 0.20 4.37
N GLU A 124 9.01 -0.46 3.26
CA GLU A 124 10.29 -0.42 2.56
C GLU A 124 10.65 0.99 2.11
N ILE A 125 9.70 1.72 1.53
CA ILE A 125 9.92 3.09 1.09
C ILE A 125 10.16 4.01 2.28
N VAL A 126 9.42 3.87 3.37
CA VAL A 126 9.61 4.64 4.61
C VAL A 126 11.00 4.38 5.20
N ASP A 127 11.43 3.13 5.26
CA ASP A 127 12.77 2.77 5.73
C ASP A 127 13.85 3.43 4.88
N TYR A 128 13.72 3.38 3.55
CA TYR A 128 14.71 3.89 2.63
C TYR A 128 14.72 5.42 2.55
N LEU A 129 13.58 6.07 2.38
CA LEU A 129 13.50 7.51 2.12
C LEU A 129 13.49 8.37 3.38
N LEU A 130 13.09 7.84 4.52
CA LEU A 130 12.95 8.60 5.75
C LEU A 130 13.82 8.06 6.87
N LEU A 131 13.60 6.83 7.32
CA LEU A 131 14.25 6.31 8.52
C LEU A 131 15.75 6.14 8.36
N SER A 132 16.24 5.86 7.14
CA SER A 132 17.68 5.81 6.84
C SER A 132 18.40 7.15 7.04
N HIS A 133 17.66 8.25 7.03
CA HIS A 133 18.20 9.61 7.26
C HIS A 133 18.12 10.03 8.73
N LEU A 134 17.46 9.26 9.58
CA LEU A 134 17.42 9.54 11.01
C LEU A 134 18.67 8.94 11.69
N PRO A 135 19.35 9.70 12.55
CA PRO A 135 20.56 9.20 13.23
C PRO A 135 20.26 8.03 14.17
N LYS A 136 19.07 8.00 14.71
CA LYS A 136 18.52 6.95 15.55
C LYS A 136 16.99 7.12 15.60
N PHE A 137 16.25 6.03 15.68
CA PHE A 137 14.81 6.09 15.92
C PHE A 137 14.37 4.89 16.79
N GLU A 138 13.24 5.04 17.46
CA GLU A 138 12.60 4.00 18.23
C GLU A 138 11.39 3.44 17.48
N MET A 139 11.40 2.15 17.17
CA MET A 139 10.20 1.46 16.71
C MET A 139 9.41 0.98 17.93
N ALA A 140 8.38 1.73 18.28
CA ALA A 140 7.52 1.40 19.41
C ALA A 140 6.59 0.23 19.09
N MET A 141 6.16 0.08 17.85
CA MET A 141 5.21 -0.95 17.43
C MET A 141 5.33 -1.26 15.94
N GLU A 142 5.11 -2.53 15.59
CA GLU A 142 4.93 -2.98 14.21
C GLU A 142 3.51 -3.53 14.05
N LEU A 143 2.77 -3.06 13.04
CA LEU A 143 1.38 -3.47 12.78
C LEU A 143 1.20 -3.81 11.29
N GLY A 144 0.55 -4.92 11.01
CA GLY A 144 0.27 -5.40 9.65
C GLY A 144 -0.96 -4.78 8.96
N ASN A 145 -1.49 -3.68 9.51
CA ASN A 145 -2.73 -3.07 9.01
C ASN A 145 -2.68 -1.54 9.17
N SER A 146 -2.93 -0.82 8.06
CA SER A 146 -2.87 0.64 8.05
C SER A 146 -3.97 1.29 8.91
N GLU A 147 -5.17 0.71 8.97
CA GLU A 147 -6.23 1.21 9.84
C GLU A 147 -5.87 1.05 11.32
N ALA A 148 -5.27 -0.09 11.70
CA ALA A 148 -4.77 -0.28 13.06
C ALA A 148 -3.70 0.77 13.42
N ILE A 149 -2.82 1.11 12.48
CA ILE A 149 -1.82 2.18 12.67
C ILE A 149 -2.51 3.53 12.86
N LYS A 150 -3.50 3.89 12.03
CA LYS A 150 -4.26 5.14 12.19
C LYS A 150 -4.88 5.24 13.59
N HIS A 151 -5.49 4.17 14.07
CA HIS A 151 -6.06 4.12 15.42
C HIS A 151 -4.99 4.23 16.52
N ALA A 152 -3.87 3.52 16.39
CA ALA A 152 -2.78 3.60 17.36
C ALA A 152 -2.20 5.03 17.47
N VAL A 153 -1.97 5.70 16.32
CA VAL A 153 -1.52 7.09 16.28
C VAL A 153 -2.57 8.02 16.90
N ARG A 154 -3.85 7.85 16.57
CA ARG A 154 -4.95 8.64 17.16
C ARG A 154 -4.98 8.57 18.68
N HIS A 155 -4.65 7.41 19.24
CA HIS A 155 -4.56 7.20 20.71
C HIS A 155 -3.22 7.64 21.31
N GLY A 156 -2.33 8.26 20.55
CA GLY A 156 -1.08 8.83 21.04
C GLY A 156 0.02 7.81 21.31
N LEU A 157 -0.07 6.60 20.75
CA LEU A 157 0.95 5.56 20.94
C LEU A 157 2.26 5.85 20.17
N GLY A 158 2.22 6.78 19.22
CA GLY A 158 3.38 7.18 18.44
C GLY A 158 3.01 7.95 17.18
N ILE A 159 3.98 8.08 16.29
CA ILE A 159 3.81 8.65 14.95
C ILE A 159 3.98 7.58 13.90
N SER A 160 3.51 7.84 12.68
CA SER A 160 3.69 6.92 11.56
C SER A 160 3.85 7.66 10.24
N CYS A 161 4.15 6.90 9.18
CA CYS A 161 4.21 7.38 7.81
C CYS A 161 3.44 6.40 6.91
N LEU A 162 2.39 6.89 6.28
CA LEU A 162 1.53 6.12 5.38
C LEU A 162 1.18 6.96 4.14
N SER A 163 0.57 6.31 3.15
CA SER A 163 0.00 7.00 1.99
C SER A 163 -1.00 8.07 2.42
N ARG A 164 -0.93 9.25 1.77
CA ARG A 164 -1.92 10.31 1.94
C ARG A 164 -3.34 9.81 1.72
N ARG A 165 -3.54 8.90 0.75
CA ARG A 165 -4.85 8.30 0.45
C ARG A 165 -5.45 7.55 1.64
N VAL A 166 -4.60 6.86 2.40
CA VAL A 166 -4.99 6.14 3.63
C VAL A 166 -5.39 7.11 4.74
N ILE A 167 -4.66 8.23 4.87
CA ILE A 167 -4.86 9.21 5.94
C ILE A 167 -6.13 10.04 5.69
N GLU A 168 -6.39 10.43 4.45
CA GLU A 168 -7.53 11.28 4.07
C GLU A 168 -8.84 10.51 3.95
N ASP A 169 -8.80 9.19 3.89
CA ASP A 169 -9.99 8.34 3.92
C ASP A 169 -10.56 8.29 5.36
N GLN A 170 -11.77 8.86 5.55
CA GLN A 170 -12.47 8.98 6.84
C GLN A 170 -13.74 8.13 6.88
#